data_665c696f968e07885ae91796968422df
#
_entry.id   665c696f968e07885ae91796968422df
#
_cell.length_a   1.000
_cell.length_b   1.000
_cell.length_c   1.000
_cell.angle_alpha   90.00
_cell.angle_beta   90.00
_cell.angle_gamma   90.00
#
_symmetry.space_group_name_H-M   'P 1'
#
loop_
_entity.id
_entity.type
_entity.pdbx_description
1 polymer ?
#
loop_
_entity_poly.entity_id
_entity_poly.type
_entity_poly.pdbx_seq_one_letter_code
_entity_poly.pdbx_strand_id
1 'polypeptide(L)'
;AVAAVRRMFNAKKAGHAGTLDPLASGILPVALGEATKTVQFLQAAQKVYDVTLCWGAATQTDDAEGDIIETSDHRPSAEDIGAALPHFTGDILQTPPAFSAVRKDGVRAYRLARAGEKVTLAPRQVHINEIILADSTLPDSCTLQVVCGKGVYIRSLARDLALHLGTFAHVATLRRTRVGPFDEKNAIGLEKLETLRHIVPDLAALDAHVLPLMTVLDDIPALAVSVEQASRIRQGQAISLVDLSDHRAAVADAGAAAQFVAVQDDMPVAICTCKDAAAHPVRVFNFPPHGAE
;
A
#
# COMPACT_ATOMS: atom_id res chain seq x y z
N ALA A 1 -11.26 -1.44 -10.70
CA ALA A 1 -9.88 -1.40 -11.24
C ALA A 1 -9.30 -2.82 -11.36
N VAL A 2 -9.05 -3.61 -10.25
CA VAL A 2 -8.32 -4.90 -10.28
C VAL A 2 -8.94 -5.92 -11.23
N ALA A 3 -10.28 -6.11 -11.23
CA ALA A 3 -10.95 -7.04 -12.13
C ALA A 3 -10.84 -6.61 -13.61
N ALA A 4 -10.84 -5.30 -13.90
CA ALA A 4 -10.63 -4.77 -15.24
C ALA A 4 -9.20 -5.05 -15.72
N VAL A 5 -8.19 -4.69 -14.92
CA VAL A 5 -6.77 -4.97 -15.21
C VAL A 5 -6.54 -6.46 -15.44
N ARG A 6 -7.05 -7.33 -14.55
CA ARG A 6 -6.93 -8.78 -14.71
C ARG A 6 -7.47 -9.27 -16.07
N ARG A 7 -8.62 -8.74 -16.52
CA ARG A 7 -9.20 -9.11 -17.81
C ARG A 7 -8.37 -8.61 -18.98
N MET A 8 -7.89 -7.35 -18.91
CA MET A 8 -7.10 -6.74 -19.98
C MET A 8 -5.81 -7.53 -20.25
N PHE A 9 -5.13 -7.96 -19.19
CA PHE A 9 -3.90 -8.76 -19.27
C PHE A 9 -4.14 -10.28 -19.38
N ASN A 10 -5.37 -10.73 -19.48
CA ASN A 10 -5.71 -12.17 -19.47
C ASN A 10 -5.04 -12.93 -18.30
N ALA A 11 -4.84 -12.28 -17.17
CA ALA A 11 -4.09 -12.83 -16.06
C ALA A 11 -4.90 -13.88 -15.27
N LYS A 12 -4.27 -15.02 -14.96
CA LYS A 12 -4.91 -16.10 -14.16
C LYS A 12 -5.31 -15.59 -12.79
N LYS A 13 -4.49 -14.73 -12.17
CA LYS A 13 -4.76 -14.11 -10.87
C LYS A 13 -4.24 -12.67 -10.85
N ALA A 14 -4.90 -11.85 -10.04
CA ALA A 14 -4.49 -10.47 -9.75
C ALA A 14 -4.77 -10.13 -8.29
N GLY A 15 -3.98 -9.24 -7.73
CA GLY A 15 -4.13 -8.70 -6.38
C GLY A 15 -3.73 -7.23 -6.34
N HIS A 16 -4.03 -6.53 -5.24
CA HIS A 16 -3.62 -5.14 -5.05
C HIS A 16 -3.01 -4.92 -3.67
N ALA A 17 -2.15 -3.93 -3.56
CA ALA A 17 -1.47 -3.57 -2.34
C ALA A 17 -2.13 -2.36 -1.65
N GLY A 18 -3.21 -2.62 -0.92
CA GLY A 18 -3.94 -1.59 -0.17
C GLY A 18 -5.12 -1.01 -0.96
N THR A 19 -6.31 -1.18 -0.39
CA THR A 19 -7.55 -0.61 -0.94
C THR A 19 -7.47 0.92 -0.96
N LEU A 20 -7.99 1.53 -2.01
CA LEU A 20 -8.37 2.94 -2.04
C LEU A 20 -9.83 3.07 -1.59
N ASP A 21 -10.13 4.11 -0.84
CA ASP A 21 -11.51 4.49 -0.53
C ASP A 21 -12.24 4.90 -1.83
N PRO A 22 -13.59 4.80 -1.91
CA PRO A 22 -14.32 5.11 -3.14
C PRO A 22 -14.05 6.51 -3.70
N LEU A 23 -14.01 7.55 -2.84
CA LEU A 23 -13.67 8.90 -3.24
C LEU A 23 -12.19 9.08 -3.62
N ALA A 24 -11.31 8.14 -3.24
CA ALA A 24 -9.88 8.32 -3.42
C ALA A 24 -9.42 8.03 -4.85
N SER A 25 -8.44 8.80 -5.29
CA SER A 25 -7.74 8.63 -6.56
C SER A 25 -6.26 8.26 -6.36
N GLY A 26 -5.52 8.10 -7.47
CA GLY A 26 -4.06 7.94 -7.46
C GLY A 26 -3.59 6.48 -7.51
N ILE A 27 -2.45 6.21 -6.89
CA ILE A 27 -1.67 4.99 -7.09
C ILE A 27 -2.32 3.76 -6.45
N LEU A 28 -2.61 2.76 -7.27
CA LEU A 28 -3.04 1.43 -6.85
C LEU A 28 -2.13 0.38 -7.50
N PRO A 29 -1.09 -0.11 -6.82
CA PRO A 29 -0.28 -1.20 -7.35
C PRO A 29 -1.12 -2.46 -7.51
N VAL A 30 -1.15 -2.99 -8.75
CA VAL A 30 -1.85 -4.22 -9.11
C VAL A 30 -0.82 -5.27 -9.48
N ALA A 31 -0.75 -6.33 -8.71
CA ALA A 31 0.11 -7.48 -8.98
C ALA A 31 -0.61 -8.51 -9.84
N LEU A 32 0.07 -9.02 -10.88
CA LEU A 32 -0.45 -10.03 -11.80
C LEU A 32 0.33 -11.33 -11.64
N GLY A 33 -0.33 -12.47 -11.79
CA GLY A 33 0.30 -13.79 -11.76
C GLY A 33 1.15 -14.01 -10.49
N GLU A 34 2.40 -14.39 -10.68
CA GLU A 34 3.34 -14.67 -9.59
C GLU A 34 3.66 -13.46 -8.70
N ALA A 35 3.57 -12.24 -9.25
CA ALA A 35 3.74 -11.02 -8.45
C ALA A 35 2.71 -10.87 -7.32
N THR A 36 1.59 -11.58 -7.36
CA THR A 36 0.63 -11.59 -6.23
C THR A 36 1.24 -12.10 -4.93
N LYS A 37 2.35 -12.85 -4.98
CA LYS A 37 3.08 -13.34 -3.80
C LYS A 37 3.85 -12.23 -3.09
N THR A 38 4.10 -11.08 -3.76
CA THR A 38 4.80 -9.92 -3.19
C THR A 38 3.89 -8.84 -2.61
N VAL A 39 2.57 -8.97 -2.75
CA VAL A 39 1.59 -7.96 -2.28
C VAL A 39 1.78 -7.59 -0.80
N GLN A 40 2.17 -8.54 0.04
CA GLN A 40 2.41 -8.29 1.48
C GLN A 40 3.52 -7.27 1.73
N PHE A 41 4.56 -7.21 0.90
CA PHE A 41 5.67 -6.24 1.01
C PHE A 41 5.18 -4.83 0.72
N LEU A 42 4.41 -4.65 -0.35
CA LEU A 42 3.78 -3.38 -0.67
C LEU A 42 2.73 -2.94 0.36
N GLN A 43 2.04 -3.89 1.00
CA GLN A 43 1.13 -3.54 2.09
C GLN A 43 1.89 -2.93 3.28
N ALA A 44 3.09 -3.42 3.56
CA ALA A 44 3.97 -2.89 4.60
C ALA A 44 4.66 -1.57 4.20
N ALA A 45 4.85 -1.31 2.91
CA ALA A 45 5.55 -0.15 2.40
C ALA A 45 4.88 1.18 2.81
N GLN A 46 5.67 2.23 2.84
CA GLN A 46 5.23 3.61 3.09
C GLN A 46 4.27 4.10 1.98
N LYS A 47 3.32 4.94 2.35
CA LYS A 47 2.37 5.60 1.44
C LYS A 47 2.45 7.10 1.61
N VAL A 48 2.23 7.83 0.52
CA VAL A 48 2.07 9.29 0.54
C VAL A 48 0.69 9.63 0.01
N TYR A 49 0.03 10.52 0.73
CA TYR A 49 -1.30 11.02 0.37
C TYR A 49 -1.29 12.54 0.35
N ASP A 50 -1.96 13.10 -0.65
CA ASP A 50 -2.44 14.47 -0.61
C ASP A 50 -3.93 14.43 -0.26
N VAL A 51 -4.32 15.16 0.79
CA VAL A 51 -5.68 15.17 1.32
C VAL A 51 -6.14 16.58 1.56
N THR A 52 -7.33 16.91 1.05
CA THR A 52 -8.02 18.16 1.40
C THR A 52 -9.07 17.88 2.46
N LEU A 53 -8.97 18.57 3.58
CA LEU A 53 -9.95 18.57 4.65
C LEU A 53 -10.90 19.75 4.47
N CYS A 54 -12.19 19.51 4.68
CA CYS A 54 -13.22 20.54 4.78
C CYS A 54 -13.62 20.70 6.26
N TRP A 55 -13.45 21.92 6.80
CA TRP A 55 -13.73 22.24 8.19
C TRP A 55 -15.20 22.55 8.43
N GLY A 56 -15.63 22.34 9.65
CA GLY A 56 -16.93 22.75 10.16
C GLY A 56 -18.04 21.71 10.03
N ALA A 57 -17.76 20.54 9.46
CA ALA A 57 -18.75 19.48 9.39
C ALA A 57 -18.13 18.09 9.55
N ALA A 58 -18.71 17.27 10.42
CA ALA A 58 -18.45 15.84 10.49
C ALA A 58 -19.47 15.10 9.61
N THR A 59 -19.03 14.05 8.94
CA THR A 59 -19.90 13.17 8.15
C THR A 59 -19.89 11.74 8.69
N GLN A 60 -20.90 10.95 8.34
CA GLN A 60 -21.02 9.55 8.79
C GLN A 60 -19.83 8.68 8.36
N THR A 61 -19.20 9.01 7.24
CA THR A 61 -18.10 8.23 6.65
C THR A 61 -16.72 8.83 6.92
N ASP A 62 -16.65 9.97 7.63
CA ASP A 62 -15.47 10.81 7.79
C ASP A 62 -14.94 11.36 6.42
N ASP A 63 -15.74 11.33 5.35
CA ASP A 63 -15.44 11.84 4.01
C ASP A 63 -16.69 12.47 3.35
N ALA A 64 -16.53 13.04 2.15
CA ALA A 64 -17.59 13.76 1.44
C ALA A 64 -18.72 12.86 0.91
N GLU A 65 -18.63 11.52 1.00
CA GLU A 65 -19.68 10.61 0.57
C GLU A 65 -20.79 10.39 1.62
N GLY A 66 -20.51 10.74 2.90
CA GLY A 66 -21.47 10.57 3.99
C GLY A 66 -22.33 11.79 4.27
N ASP A 67 -23.50 11.55 4.84
CA ASP A 67 -24.37 12.64 5.32
C ASP A 67 -23.71 13.38 6.49
N ILE A 68 -23.95 14.70 6.57
CA ILE A 68 -23.50 15.54 7.70
C ILE A 68 -24.22 15.11 8.97
N ILE A 69 -23.46 14.89 10.07
CA ILE A 69 -23.99 14.47 11.37
C ILE A 69 -23.77 15.51 12.46
N GLU A 70 -22.73 16.35 12.34
CA GLU A 70 -22.37 17.40 13.29
C GLU A 70 -21.83 18.61 12.53
N THR A 71 -22.01 19.81 13.08
CA THR A 71 -21.49 21.06 12.49
C THR A 71 -20.83 21.94 13.54
N SER A 72 -19.92 22.80 13.11
CA SER A 72 -19.25 23.81 13.93
C SER A 72 -18.95 25.04 13.07
N ASP A 73 -19.09 26.22 13.65
CA ASP A 73 -18.69 27.48 13.00
C ASP A 73 -17.20 27.79 13.20
N HIS A 74 -16.52 27.04 14.07
CA HIS A 74 -15.11 27.27 14.33
C HIS A 74 -14.25 26.82 13.14
N ARG A 75 -13.32 27.71 12.73
CA ARG A 75 -12.34 27.47 11.67
C ARG A 75 -10.95 27.67 12.24
N PRO A 76 -10.12 26.61 12.33
CA PRO A 76 -8.77 26.72 12.86
C PRO A 76 -7.88 27.56 11.94
N SER A 77 -6.99 28.34 12.53
CA SER A 77 -5.97 29.06 11.76
C SER A 77 -4.87 28.12 11.25
N ALA A 78 -4.08 28.55 10.25
CA ALA A 78 -2.92 27.81 9.77
C ALA A 78 -1.89 27.56 10.89
N GLU A 79 -1.77 28.50 11.83
CA GLU A 79 -0.88 28.39 13.01
C GLU A 79 -1.39 27.30 13.96
N ASP A 80 -2.69 27.28 14.27
CA ASP A 80 -3.30 26.24 15.12
C ASP A 80 -3.14 24.85 14.51
N ILE A 81 -3.41 24.73 13.20
CA ILE A 81 -3.22 23.49 12.46
C ILE A 81 -1.75 23.05 12.58
N GLY A 82 -0.79 23.93 12.23
CA GLY A 82 0.64 23.64 12.28
C GLY A 82 1.09 23.20 13.69
N ALA A 83 0.60 23.84 14.74
CA ALA A 83 0.91 23.48 16.13
C ALA A 83 0.33 22.13 16.55
N ALA A 84 -0.79 21.69 15.95
CA ALA A 84 -1.43 20.41 16.24
C ALA A 84 -0.77 19.22 15.53
N LEU A 85 -0.17 19.39 14.32
CA LEU A 85 0.36 18.28 13.52
C LEU A 85 1.38 17.38 14.25
N PRO A 86 2.28 17.88 15.11
CA PRO A 86 3.19 17.04 15.89
C PRO A 86 2.50 15.99 16.77
N HIS A 87 1.29 16.27 17.25
CA HIS A 87 0.51 15.32 18.08
C HIS A 87 0.01 14.10 17.28
N PHE A 88 -0.01 14.20 15.95
CA PHE A 88 -0.47 13.17 15.01
C PHE A 88 0.68 12.55 14.23
N THR A 89 1.94 12.88 14.57
CA THR A 89 3.15 12.36 13.92
C THR A 89 3.85 11.36 14.84
N GLY A 90 4.53 10.36 14.28
CA GLY A 90 5.14 9.26 15.02
C GLY A 90 4.18 8.10 15.26
N ASP A 91 4.38 7.38 16.34
CA ASP A 91 3.53 6.25 16.75
C ASP A 91 2.31 6.77 17.51
N ILE A 92 1.15 6.61 16.91
CA ILE A 92 -0.13 7.08 17.47
C ILE A 92 -1.14 5.95 17.60
N LEU A 93 -2.12 6.13 18.49
CA LEU A 93 -3.31 5.29 18.55
C LEU A 93 -4.41 5.91 17.68
N GLN A 94 -4.89 5.17 16.71
CA GLN A 94 -5.95 5.61 15.81
C GLN A 94 -7.12 4.63 15.83
N THR A 95 -8.34 5.14 16.02
CA THR A 95 -9.57 4.36 15.87
C THR A 95 -9.98 4.35 14.41
N PRO A 96 -10.02 3.19 13.73
CA PRO A 96 -10.46 3.09 12.34
C PRO A 96 -11.88 3.64 12.16
N PRO A 97 -12.24 4.17 10.96
CA PRO A 97 -13.60 4.62 10.71
C PRO A 97 -14.57 3.44 10.69
N ALA A 98 -15.83 3.67 11.05
CA ALA A 98 -16.88 2.64 11.02
C ALA A 98 -17.05 2.04 9.63
N PHE A 99 -16.93 2.88 8.60
CA PHE A 99 -16.96 2.48 7.20
C PHE A 99 -15.59 2.02 6.70
N SER A 100 -15.07 0.93 7.26
CA SER A 100 -13.77 0.35 6.90
C SER A 100 -13.84 -1.14 6.60
N ALA A 101 -12.76 -1.67 6.00
CA ALA A 101 -12.60 -3.10 5.74
C ALA A 101 -12.17 -3.91 6.98
N VAL A 102 -12.01 -3.26 8.14
CA VAL A 102 -11.69 -3.92 9.41
C VAL A 102 -12.78 -4.93 9.73
N ARG A 103 -12.40 -6.08 10.29
CA ARG A 103 -13.36 -7.09 10.75
C ARG A 103 -13.65 -6.90 12.23
N LYS A 104 -14.94 -6.91 12.57
CA LYS A 104 -15.46 -7.02 13.93
C LYS A 104 -16.26 -8.32 13.98
N ASP A 105 -15.91 -9.22 14.85
CA ASP A 105 -16.58 -10.53 15.03
C ASP A 105 -16.75 -11.32 13.72
N GLY A 106 -15.71 -11.28 12.86
CA GLY A 106 -15.70 -11.97 11.57
C GLY A 106 -16.38 -11.21 10.43
N VAL A 107 -17.21 -10.20 10.72
CA VAL A 107 -17.92 -9.37 9.72
C VAL A 107 -17.14 -8.08 9.45
N ARG A 108 -17.13 -7.61 8.21
CA ARG A 108 -16.50 -6.33 7.87
C ARG A 108 -17.29 -5.15 8.43
N ALA A 109 -16.62 -4.21 9.09
CA ALA A 109 -17.21 -3.06 9.77
C ALA A 109 -18.15 -2.25 8.85
N TYR A 110 -17.77 -2.01 7.59
CA TYR A 110 -18.61 -1.27 6.65
C TYR A 110 -19.97 -1.94 6.37
N ARG A 111 -20.08 -3.28 6.50
CA ARG A 111 -21.36 -3.98 6.32
C ARG A 111 -22.30 -3.73 7.49
N LEU A 112 -21.76 -3.76 8.70
CA LEU A 112 -22.52 -3.46 9.92
C LEU A 112 -22.96 -1.99 9.91
N ALA A 113 -22.06 -1.07 9.57
CA ALA A 113 -22.37 0.36 9.48
C ALA A 113 -23.48 0.66 8.44
N ARG A 114 -23.42 0.03 7.25
CA ARG A 114 -24.48 0.14 6.23
C ARG A 114 -25.81 -0.46 6.66
N ALA A 115 -25.79 -1.44 7.57
CA ALA A 115 -27.02 -2.00 8.16
C ALA A 115 -27.59 -1.10 9.28
N GLY A 116 -26.97 0.06 9.56
CA GLY A 116 -27.38 0.98 10.62
C GLY A 116 -26.91 0.57 12.02
N GLU A 117 -26.05 -0.44 12.14
CA GLU A 117 -25.52 -0.85 13.42
C GLU A 117 -24.44 0.12 13.91
N LYS A 118 -24.43 0.42 15.20
CA LYS A 118 -23.36 1.22 15.81
C LYS A 118 -22.08 0.38 15.91
N VAL A 119 -21.11 0.70 15.06
CA VAL A 119 -19.81 0.01 15.01
C VAL A 119 -18.80 0.75 15.86
N THR A 120 -18.35 0.13 16.96
CA THR A 120 -17.22 0.61 17.74
C THR A 120 -16.03 -0.31 17.48
N LEU A 121 -14.93 0.26 17.00
CA LEU A 121 -13.67 -0.45 16.71
C LEU A 121 -12.63 -0.07 17.76
N ALA A 122 -11.77 -1.01 18.13
CA ALA A 122 -10.66 -0.76 19.03
C ALA A 122 -9.59 0.11 18.36
N PRO A 123 -8.98 1.06 19.09
CA PRO A 123 -7.82 1.79 18.62
C PRO A 123 -6.68 0.84 18.25
N ARG A 124 -5.87 1.23 17.26
CA ARG A 124 -4.72 0.47 16.80
C ARG A 124 -3.52 1.38 16.72
N GLN A 125 -2.36 0.86 17.08
CA GLN A 125 -1.11 1.57 16.89
C GLN A 125 -0.81 1.64 15.39
N VAL A 126 -0.53 2.84 14.91
CA VAL A 126 -0.12 3.15 13.54
C VAL A 126 1.02 4.15 13.57
N HIS A 127 1.78 4.23 12.49
CA HIS A 127 2.90 5.14 12.38
C HIS A 127 2.68 6.15 11.26
N ILE A 128 2.78 7.43 11.57
CA ILE A 128 2.77 8.53 10.61
C ILE A 128 4.15 9.17 10.63
N ASN A 129 4.86 9.08 9.51
CA ASN A 129 6.22 9.59 9.40
C ASN A 129 6.27 11.11 9.39
N GLU A 130 5.33 11.74 8.66
CA GLU A 130 5.33 13.17 8.45
C GLU A 130 3.93 13.65 8.03
N ILE A 131 3.57 14.85 8.47
CA ILE A 131 2.39 15.59 8.00
C ILE A 131 2.85 17.00 7.69
N ILE A 132 2.62 17.45 6.45
CA ILE A 132 2.96 18.80 5.99
C ILE A 132 1.66 19.53 5.65
N LEU A 133 1.50 20.75 6.14
CA LEU A 133 0.46 21.66 5.67
C LEU A 133 0.92 22.22 4.33
N ALA A 134 0.41 21.67 3.23
CA ALA A 134 0.83 21.99 1.87
C ALA A 134 0.14 23.26 1.34
N ASP A 135 -1.14 23.44 1.68
CA ASP A 135 -1.91 24.62 1.35
C ASP A 135 -3.01 24.83 2.41
N SER A 136 -3.33 26.07 2.70
CA SER A 136 -4.39 26.44 3.61
C SER A 136 -5.39 27.34 2.90
N THR A 137 -6.35 26.75 2.20
CA THR A 137 -7.50 27.43 1.60
C THR A 137 -8.50 27.81 2.70
N LEU A 138 -7.96 28.51 3.70
CA LEU A 138 -8.71 28.98 4.85
C LEU A 138 -9.74 30.06 4.43
N PRO A 139 -10.87 30.15 5.14
CA PRO A 139 -11.14 29.45 6.40
C PRO A 139 -11.73 28.04 6.26
N ASP A 140 -12.23 27.63 5.10
CA ASP A 140 -13.11 26.49 4.99
C ASP A 140 -12.39 25.16 4.72
N SER A 141 -11.13 25.19 4.30
CA SER A 141 -10.38 23.97 3.99
C SER A 141 -8.87 24.10 4.15
N CYS A 142 -8.18 22.98 4.24
CA CYS A 142 -6.72 22.92 4.08
C CYS A 142 -6.32 21.65 3.35
N THR A 143 -5.13 21.68 2.75
CA THR A 143 -4.51 20.52 2.12
C THR A 143 -3.30 20.08 2.92
N LEU A 144 -3.28 18.79 3.28
CA LEU A 144 -2.15 18.16 3.95
C LEU A 144 -1.52 17.13 3.02
N GLN A 145 -0.19 17.05 3.07
CA GLN A 145 0.53 15.89 2.59
C GLN A 145 0.86 14.99 3.77
N VAL A 146 0.53 13.71 3.68
CA VAL A 146 0.71 12.72 4.75
C VAL A 146 1.57 11.58 4.28
N VAL A 147 2.72 11.38 4.95
CA VAL A 147 3.62 10.24 4.75
C VAL A 147 3.42 9.26 5.89
N CYS A 148 2.98 8.04 5.60
CA CYS A 148 2.60 7.11 6.65
C CYS A 148 2.87 5.64 6.32
N GLY A 149 2.90 4.83 7.37
CA GLY A 149 3.01 3.38 7.30
C GLY A 149 1.70 2.66 6.98
N LYS A 150 1.71 1.35 7.17
CA LYS A 150 0.52 0.52 6.98
C LYS A 150 -0.56 0.80 8.01
N GLY A 151 -1.81 0.69 7.60
CA GLY A 151 -2.96 0.68 8.52
C GLY A 151 -3.46 2.06 8.94
N VAL A 152 -2.81 3.15 8.52
CA VAL A 152 -3.28 4.52 8.75
C VAL A 152 -4.53 4.77 7.91
N TYR A 153 -5.55 5.34 8.55
CA TYR A 153 -6.77 5.84 7.93
C TYR A 153 -6.73 7.37 7.87
N ILE A 154 -6.61 7.92 6.67
CA ILE A 154 -6.56 9.38 6.48
C ILE A 154 -7.87 10.03 6.94
N ARG A 155 -9.01 9.36 6.79
CA ARG A 155 -10.31 9.81 7.31
C ARG A 155 -10.34 9.92 8.83
N SER A 156 -9.76 8.96 9.54
CA SER A 156 -9.62 9.04 11.00
C SER A 156 -8.68 10.16 11.42
N LEU A 157 -7.56 10.37 10.68
CA LEU A 157 -6.66 11.49 10.93
C LEU A 157 -7.40 12.83 10.81
N ALA A 158 -8.21 13.02 9.77
CA ALA A 158 -9.01 14.22 9.56
C ALA A 158 -9.97 14.47 10.71
N ARG A 159 -10.73 13.46 11.12
CA ARG A 159 -11.65 13.51 12.25
C ARG A 159 -10.93 13.85 13.55
N ASP A 160 -9.88 13.12 13.88
CA ASP A 160 -9.18 13.24 15.16
C ASP A 160 -8.44 14.57 15.27
N LEU A 161 -7.86 15.08 14.17
CA LEU A 161 -7.24 16.41 14.08
C LEU A 161 -8.29 17.53 14.32
N ALA A 162 -9.46 17.41 13.67
CA ALA A 162 -10.52 18.40 13.83
C ALA A 162 -11.05 18.44 15.28
N LEU A 163 -11.25 17.29 15.90
CA LEU A 163 -11.67 17.18 17.29
C LEU A 163 -10.63 17.79 18.24
N HIS A 164 -9.34 17.58 17.98
CA HIS A 164 -8.25 18.19 18.75
C HIS A 164 -8.27 19.73 18.66
N LEU A 165 -8.64 20.26 17.49
CA LEU A 165 -8.74 21.70 17.23
C LEU A 165 -10.11 22.29 17.65
N GLY A 166 -10.98 21.52 18.33
CA GLY A 166 -12.28 21.99 18.82
C GLY A 166 -13.32 22.25 17.73
N THR A 167 -13.21 21.56 16.59
CA THR A 167 -14.14 21.66 15.47
C THR A 167 -14.45 20.28 14.88
N PHE A 168 -15.12 20.26 13.72
CA PHE A 168 -15.35 19.07 12.92
C PHE A 168 -14.68 19.24 11.55
N ALA A 169 -14.31 18.10 10.93
CA ALA A 169 -13.89 18.05 9.54
C ALA A 169 -14.18 16.69 8.94
N HIS A 170 -14.18 16.65 7.61
CA HIS A 170 -14.20 15.46 6.82
C HIS A 170 -13.23 15.58 5.63
N VAL A 171 -12.87 14.43 5.06
CA VAL A 171 -12.04 14.39 3.85
C VAL A 171 -12.87 14.79 2.65
N ALA A 172 -12.53 15.93 2.02
CA ALA A 172 -13.18 16.39 0.79
C ALA A 172 -12.56 15.72 -0.45
N THR A 173 -11.23 15.64 -0.51
CA THR A 173 -10.50 14.93 -1.57
C THR A 173 -9.36 14.11 -0.99
N LEU A 174 -9.07 12.98 -1.62
CA LEU A 174 -7.98 12.09 -1.22
C LEU A 174 -7.27 11.55 -2.46
N ARG A 175 -5.96 11.75 -2.53
CA ARG A 175 -5.14 11.21 -3.59
C ARG A 175 -3.92 10.50 -3.02
N ARG A 176 -3.75 9.23 -3.31
CA ARG A 176 -2.55 8.49 -2.95
C ARG A 176 -1.50 8.67 -4.05
N THR A 177 -0.48 9.44 -3.78
CA THR A 177 0.56 9.81 -4.76
C THR A 177 1.71 8.82 -4.82
N ARG A 178 1.92 8.01 -3.75
CA ARG A 178 2.97 6.99 -3.72
C ARG A 178 2.60 5.77 -2.86
N VAL A 179 3.08 4.59 -3.27
CA VAL A 179 3.08 3.35 -2.50
C VAL A 179 4.42 2.65 -2.69
N GLY A 180 5.31 2.69 -1.69
CA GLY A 180 6.67 2.17 -1.80
C GLY A 180 7.40 2.78 -3.00
N PRO A 181 7.92 1.95 -3.93
CA PRO A 181 8.64 2.42 -5.12
C PRO A 181 7.71 2.97 -6.23
N PHE A 182 6.40 2.83 -6.11
CA PHE A 182 5.44 3.23 -7.14
C PHE A 182 4.90 4.63 -6.87
N ASP A 183 5.06 5.51 -7.84
CA ASP A 183 4.57 6.87 -7.85
C ASP A 183 3.81 7.19 -9.16
N GLU A 184 3.43 8.44 -9.34
CA GLU A 184 2.68 8.88 -10.51
C GLU A 184 3.48 8.85 -11.81
N LYS A 185 4.83 8.88 -11.75
CA LYS A 185 5.71 8.87 -12.94
C LYS A 185 5.70 7.51 -13.63
N ASN A 186 5.55 6.44 -12.85
CA ASN A 186 5.51 5.07 -13.38
C ASN A 186 4.10 4.46 -13.40
N ALA A 187 3.07 5.29 -13.20
CA ALA A 187 1.69 4.88 -13.24
C ALA A 187 1.05 5.08 -14.63
N ILE A 188 0.05 4.26 -14.92
CA ILE A 188 -0.78 4.41 -16.12
C ILE A 188 -2.26 4.50 -15.70
N GLY A 189 -3.01 5.43 -16.30
CA GLY A 189 -4.43 5.55 -16.07
C GLY A 189 -5.21 4.34 -16.61
N LEU A 190 -6.25 3.92 -15.89
CA LEU A 190 -7.06 2.77 -16.26
C LEU A 190 -7.72 2.97 -17.64
N GLU A 191 -8.22 4.15 -17.93
CA GLU A 191 -8.81 4.52 -19.23
C GLU A 191 -7.80 4.36 -20.38
N LYS A 192 -6.52 4.74 -20.13
CA LYS A 192 -5.46 4.58 -21.13
C LYS A 192 -5.17 3.10 -21.40
N LEU A 193 -5.15 2.25 -20.35
CA LEU A 193 -5.02 0.79 -20.52
C LEU A 193 -6.19 0.20 -21.31
N GLU A 194 -7.43 0.65 -21.03
CA GLU A 194 -8.62 0.23 -21.77
C GLU A 194 -8.53 0.62 -23.24
N THR A 195 -8.11 1.86 -23.52
CA THR A 195 -7.91 2.36 -24.90
C THR A 195 -6.84 1.54 -25.63
N LEU A 196 -5.68 1.28 -25.00
CA LEU A 196 -4.62 0.47 -25.59
C LEU A 196 -5.12 -0.94 -25.92
N ARG A 197 -5.90 -1.56 -25.04
CA ARG A 197 -6.44 -2.90 -25.28
C ARG A 197 -7.43 -2.97 -26.42
N HIS A 198 -8.16 -1.87 -26.69
CA HIS A 198 -9.09 -1.79 -27.82
C HIS A 198 -8.38 -1.54 -29.16
N ILE A 199 -7.33 -0.73 -29.17
CA ILE A 199 -6.62 -0.34 -30.39
C ILE A 199 -5.65 -1.45 -30.84
N VAL A 200 -4.96 -2.08 -29.88
CA VAL A 200 -3.96 -3.13 -30.15
C VAL A 200 -4.45 -4.43 -29.50
N PRO A 201 -4.92 -5.40 -30.28
CA PRO A 201 -5.34 -6.71 -29.76
C PRO A 201 -4.21 -7.49 -29.10
N ASP A 202 -2.96 -7.19 -29.47
CA ASP A 202 -1.77 -7.83 -28.93
C ASP A 202 -1.48 -7.38 -27.49
N LEU A 203 -1.15 -8.34 -26.63
CA LEU A 203 -0.76 -8.07 -25.23
C LEU A 203 0.58 -7.35 -25.13
N ALA A 204 1.45 -7.42 -26.12
CA ALA A 204 2.79 -6.79 -26.11
C ALA A 204 2.72 -5.27 -25.80
N ALA A 205 1.70 -4.57 -26.32
CA ALA A 205 1.51 -3.15 -26.02
C ALA A 205 1.14 -2.88 -24.55
N LEU A 206 0.46 -3.82 -23.92
CA LEU A 206 0.13 -3.74 -22.48
C LEU A 206 1.32 -4.16 -21.62
N ASP A 207 2.09 -5.16 -22.05
CA ASP A 207 3.24 -5.70 -21.32
C ASP A 207 4.33 -4.63 -21.13
N ALA A 208 4.46 -3.69 -22.06
CA ALA A 208 5.34 -2.52 -21.89
C ALA A 208 5.02 -1.64 -20.67
N HIS A 209 3.83 -1.78 -20.10
CA HIS A 209 3.40 -1.08 -18.89
C HIS A 209 3.48 -1.95 -17.62
N VAL A 210 3.96 -3.18 -17.74
CA VAL A 210 4.20 -4.07 -16.60
C VAL A 210 5.59 -3.80 -16.05
N LEU A 211 5.66 -3.43 -14.79
CA LEU A 211 6.94 -3.23 -14.11
C LEU A 211 7.52 -4.57 -13.64
N PRO A 212 8.85 -4.72 -13.64
CA PRO A 212 9.50 -5.93 -13.16
C PRO A 212 9.13 -6.23 -11.71
N LEU A 213 9.01 -7.52 -11.37
CA LEU A 213 8.72 -7.95 -10.00
C LEU A 213 9.80 -7.46 -9.02
N MET A 214 11.05 -7.38 -9.45
CA MET A 214 12.16 -6.87 -8.64
C MET A 214 11.96 -5.44 -8.15
N THR A 215 11.19 -4.60 -8.87
CA THR A 215 10.82 -3.25 -8.41
C THR A 215 10.14 -3.25 -7.02
N VAL A 216 9.38 -4.30 -6.70
CA VAL A 216 8.73 -4.45 -5.38
C VAL A 216 9.71 -4.91 -4.30
N LEU A 217 10.79 -5.56 -4.72
CA LEU A 217 11.75 -6.26 -3.84
C LEU A 217 13.08 -5.52 -3.74
N ASP A 218 13.17 -4.28 -4.27
CA ASP A 218 14.40 -3.49 -4.34
C ASP A 218 15.01 -3.21 -2.96
N ASP A 219 14.19 -3.05 -1.94
CA ASP A 219 14.62 -2.88 -0.54
C ASP A 219 15.09 -4.20 0.13
N ILE A 220 14.98 -5.35 -0.57
CA ILE A 220 15.32 -6.65 -0.04
C ILE A 220 16.64 -7.11 -0.68
N PRO A 221 17.67 -7.46 0.09
CA PRO A 221 18.94 -7.93 -0.46
C PRO A 221 18.74 -9.06 -1.47
N ALA A 222 19.39 -8.96 -2.63
CA ALA A 222 19.39 -10.00 -3.64
C ALA A 222 20.61 -10.91 -3.50
N LEU A 223 20.41 -12.22 -3.67
CA LEU A 223 21.45 -13.24 -3.62
C LEU A 223 21.45 -14.02 -4.93
N ALA A 224 22.53 -13.92 -5.69
CA ALA A 224 22.71 -14.71 -6.90
C ALA A 224 22.86 -16.20 -6.56
N VAL A 225 22.13 -17.06 -7.25
CA VAL A 225 22.17 -18.51 -7.07
C VAL A 225 22.46 -19.22 -8.39
N SER A 226 23.16 -20.37 -8.33
CA SER A 226 23.41 -21.20 -9.51
C SER A 226 22.13 -21.85 -10.02
N VAL A 227 22.19 -22.38 -11.24
CA VAL A 227 21.08 -23.15 -11.84
C VAL A 227 20.64 -24.33 -10.96
N GLU A 228 21.62 -25.04 -10.37
CA GLU A 228 21.38 -26.17 -9.49
C GLU A 228 20.70 -25.71 -8.17
N GLN A 229 21.22 -24.64 -7.56
CA GLN A 229 20.65 -24.04 -6.36
C GLN A 229 19.24 -23.54 -6.61
N ALA A 230 19.01 -22.85 -7.73
CA ALA A 230 17.68 -22.38 -8.13
C ALA A 230 16.69 -23.53 -8.32
N SER A 231 17.12 -24.65 -8.90
CA SER A 231 16.30 -25.85 -9.05
C SER A 231 15.88 -26.42 -7.69
N ARG A 232 16.80 -26.52 -6.75
CA ARG A 232 16.51 -26.97 -5.36
C ARG A 232 15.54 -26.03 -4.65
N ILE A 233 15.76 -24.72 -4.75
CA ILE A 233 14.87 -23.69 -4.18
C ILE A 233 13.45 -23.80 -4.77
N ARG A 234 13.33 -24.00 -6.09
CA ARG A 234 12.01 -24.19 -6.74
C ARG A 234 11.27 -25.42 -6.24
N GLN A 235 11.99 -26.43 -5.78
CA GLN A 235 11.43 -27.63 -5.13
C GLN A 235 11.15 -27.42 -3.64
N GLY A 236 11.36 -26.22 -3.10
CA GLY A 236 11.16 -25.94 -1.67
C GLY A 236 12.30 -26.38 -0.77
N GLN A 237 13.45 -26.80 -1.33
CA GLN A 237 14.60 -27.27 -0.57
C GLN A 237 15.46 -26.09 -0.13
N ALA A 238 16.04 -26.21 1.06
CA ALA A 238 17.06 -25.27 1.53
C ALA A 238 18.37 -25.46 0.79
N ILE A 239 19.13 -24.38 0.63
CA ILE A 239 20.49 -24.39 0.09
C ILE A 239 21.47 -23.85 1.15
N SER A 240 22.71 -24.37 1.15
CA SER A 240 23.78 -23.86 2.01
C SER A 240 24.20 -22.46 1.59
N LEU A 241 24.36 -21.55 2.56
CA LEU A 241 24.93 -20.22 2.37
C LEU A 241 26.46 -20.18 2.51
N VAL A 242 27.07 -21.31 2.93
CA VAL A 242 28.52 -21.40 3.12
C VAL A 242 29.24 -21.28 1.77
N ASP A 243 28.61 -21.77 0.70
CA ASP A 243 29.19 -21.76 -0.64
C ASP A 243 28.96 -20.42 -1.40
N LEU A 244 28.36 -19.43 -0.74
CA LEU A 244 28.02 -18.13 -1.30
C LEU A 244 28.84 -17.02 -0.64
N SER A 245 30.17 -17.16 -0.67
CA SER A 245 31.14 -16.36 0.10
C SER A 245 31.06 -14.85 -0.15
N ASP A 246 30.66 -14.41 -1.34
CA ASP A 246 30.71 -13.01 -1.75
C ASP A 246 29.54 -12.15 -1.20
N HIS A 247 28.48 -12.78 -0.68
CA HIS A 247 27.25 -12.07 -0.24
C HIS A 247 26.93 -12.32 1.24
N ARG A 248 27.81 -13.00 1.94
CA ARG A 248 27.64 -13.36 3.36
C ARG A 248 27.51 -12.15 4.27
N ALA A 249 28.17 -11.05 3.95
CA ALA A 249 28.13 -9.80 4.72
C ALA A 249 26.73 -9.16 4.66
N ALA A 250 26.11 -9.08 3.48
CA ALA A 250 24.79 -8.45 3.30
C ALA A 250 23.66 -9.23 3.99
N VAL A 251 23.79 -10.56 4.11
CA VAL A 251 22.78 -11.42 4.76
C VAL A 251 23.06 -11.55 6.26
N ALA A 252 24.33 -11.48 6.69
CA ALA A 252 24.73 -11.59 8.09
C ALA A 252 24.40 -10.34 8.91
N ASP A 253 24.53 -9.14 8.33
CA ASP A 253 24.20 -7.87 8.98
C ASP A 253 22.70 -7.69 9.26
N ALA A 254 21.85 -8.41 8.55
CA ALA A 254 20.41 -8.29 8.68
C ALA A 254 19.79 -9.21 9.77
N GLY A 255 20.58 -10.04 10.45
CA GLY A 255 20.15 -10.92 11.54
C GLY A 255 19.44 -12.21 11.10
N ALA A 256 19.20 -13.13 12.03
CA ALA A 256 18.66 -14.48 11.77
C ALA A 256 17.25 -14.56 11.18
N ALA A 257 16.55 -13.43 11.03
CA ALA A 257 15.22 -13.32 10.41
C ALA A 257 15.24 -12.54 9.09
N ALA A 258 16.41 -12.19 8.58
CA ALA A 258 16.54 -11.41 7.36
C ALA A 258 15.95 -12.14 6.15
N GLN A 259 15.11 -11.44 5.43
CA GLN A 259 14.62 -11.89 4.15
C GLN A 259 15.56 -11.42 3.04
N PHE A 260 15.74 -12.25 2.04
CA PHE A 260 16.47 -11.92 0.83
C PHE A 260 15.83 -12.59 -0.38
N VAL A 261 16.12 -12.09 -1.57
CA VAL A 261 15.62 -12.63 -2.82
C VAL A 261 16.71 -13.49 -3.46
N ALA A 262 16.46 -14.77 -3.65
CA ALA A 262 17.32 -15.61 -4.49
C ALA A 262 17.05 -15.29 -5.96
N VAL A 263 18.09 -14.94 -6.71
CA VAL A 263 18.02 -14.48 -8.10
C VAL A 263 18.90 -15.36 -8.98
N GLN A 264 18.38 -15.83 -10.10
CA GLN A 264 19.11 -16.53 -11.16
C GLN A 264 18.96 -15.77 -12.47
N ASP A 265 20.08 -15.35 -13.08
CA ASP A 265 20.08 -14.60 -14.36
C ASP A 265 19.12 -13.40 -14.32
N ASP A 266 19.21 -12.56 -13.29
CA ASP A 266 18.36 -11.41 -12.99
C ASP A 266 16.86 -11.72 -12.75
N MET A 267 16.48 -12.98 -12.75
CA MET A 267 15.12 -13.42 -12.48
C MET A 267 14.95 -13.88 -11.03
N PRO A 268 13.95 -13.38 -10.30
CA PRO A 268 13.69 -13.81 -8.93
C PRO A 268 13.20 -15.28 -8.91
N VAL A 269 13.86 -16.10 -8.10
CA VAL A 269 13.53 -17.51 -7.89
C VAL A 269 12.63 -17.69 -6.68
N ALA A 270 13.00 -17.07 -5.57
CA ALA A 270 12.25 -17.12 -4.33
C ALA A 270 12.62 -16.00 -3.37
N ILE A 271 11.71 -15.68 -2.48
CA ILE A 271 12.02 -14.97 -1.24
C ILE A 271 12.41 -16.02 -0.22
N CYS A 272 13.58 -15.85 0.39
CA CYS A 272 14.17 -16.77 1.34
C CYS A 272 14.39 -16.10 2.69
N THR A 273 14.52 -16.90 3.74
CA THR A 273 15.02 -16.48 5.06
C THR A 273 16.29 -17.22 5.38
N CYS A 274 17.20 -16.60 6.11
CA CYS A 274 18.41 -17.22 6.62
C CYS A 274 18.08 -17.94 7.93
N LYS A 275 18.40 -19.22 8.03
CA LYS A 275 18.35 -20.01 9.25
C LYS A 275 19.43 -21.09 9.22
N ASP A 276 20.18 -21.25 10.30
CA ASP A 276 21.23 -22.27 10.45
C ASP A 276 22.23 -22.30 9.27
N ALA A 277 22.69 -21.11 8.84
CA ALA A 277 23.58 -20.93 7.69
C ALA A 277 23.03 -21.51 6.35
N ALA A 278 21.72 -21.65 6.25
CA ALA A 278 21.05 -22.08 5.05
C ALA A 278 19.94 -21.07 4.61
N ALA A 279 19.70 -21.00 3.31
CA ALA A 279 18.62 -20.25 2.72
C ALA A 279 17.37 -21.15 2.63
N HIS A 280 16.33 -20.78 3.35
CA HIS A 280 15.05 -21.47 3.34
C HIS A 280 14.03 -20.70 2.50
N PRO A 281 13.48 -21.27 1.39
CA PRO A 281 12.50 -20.58 0.58
C PRO A 281 11.18 -20.40 1.34
N VAL A 282 10.69 -19.15 1.39
CA VAL A 282 9.41 -18.77 2.00
C VAL A 282 8.34 -18.58 0.94
N ARG A 283 8.72 -18.01 -0.22
CA ARG A 283 7.85 -17.79 -1.37
C ARG A 283 8.63 -18.09 -2.64
N VAL A 284 8.30 -19.18 -3.30
CA VAL A 284 8.89 -19.58 -4.60
C VAL A 284 8.09 -18.94 -5.73
N PHE A 285 8.78 -18.40 -6.73
CA PHE A 285 8.19 -17.87 -7.96
C PHE A 285 8.27 -18.92 -9.07
N ASN A 286 7.12 -19.21 -9.68
CA ASN A 286 6.99 -20.19 -10.75
C ASN A 286 6.71 -19.44 -12.06
N PHE A 287 7.74 -18.85 -12.63
CA PHE A 287 7.65 -18.29 -13.98
C PHE A 287 7.71 -19.42 -15.01
N PRO A 288 6.95 -19.32 -16.12
CA PRO A 288 7.15 -20.22 -17.24
C PRO A 288 8.57 -20.09 -17.76
N PRO A 289 9.19 -21.16 -18.30
CA PRO A 289 10.47 -21.06 -18.97
C PRO A 289 10.42 -19.98 -20.05
N HIS A 290 11.50 -19.19 -20.20
CA HIS A 290 11.61 -18.23 -21.28
C HIS A 290 11.40 -18.94 -22.62
N GLY A 291 10.37 -18.53 -23.40
CA GLY A 291 10.06 -19.07 -24.71
C GLY A 291 8.91 -20.09 -24.78
N ALA A 292 8.18 -20.33 -23.68
CA ALA A 292 6.89 -21.03 -23.77
C ALA A 292 5.78 -19.96 -23.97
N GLU A 293 5.32 -19.83 -25.22
CA GLU A 293 4.15 -19.05 -25.62
C GLU A 293 2.85 -19.53 -24.96
#